data_aefa3569eb77fd950837e11114f8a072
#
_entry.id   aefa3569eb77fd950837e11114f8a072
#
_cell.length_a   1.000
_cell.length_b   1.000
_cell.length_c   1.000
_cell.angle_alpha   90.00
_cell.angle_beta   90.00
_cell.angle_gamma   90.00
#
_symmetry.space_group_name_H-M   'P 1'
#
loop_
_entity.id
_entity.type
_entity.pdbx_description
1 polymer ?
#
loop_
_entity_poly.entity_id
_entity_poly.type
_entity_poly.pdbx_seq_one_letter_code
_entity_poly.pdbx_strand_id
1 'polypeptide(L)'
;MNQIDTLSVNAIRILSADAIQKANSGHPGLPLGCAAAAYELWAHHMNHNPANPKWENRDRFILSGGHGSMLLYSLLHLFGYGNLSKEDLMNFRQLDSKTPGHPEYGHTVGVEATTGPLGAGMGMAVGMAMAEAHLESVFNKENYPVVDHYTYVLGGDGCMMEGISSEAFSLAGTLGLSKLIVLYDSNRISIEGSTDIAFRENVEERMKAFGFQTITVEDGTDIDAIGAAIEVAKADTEHPSFITIKTEIGFGCPAKQGKASAHGEPLGVENVEALRKNLNWPSEEPFFVPEEVYKNYSEIAEQKAEVEAAWNVMFAAYCEEYPEMEALWNRYHNAKAGEALKDDAGFWAKQEKPEASRAISGRLINYIKDVLPNLFGGSADLAPSNKTNMKDAGDFSKEDRAGRNLHFGVRELAMAAIGNGIMLHGGLRAYVSTFFVFSDYCKPMARLSALMGVPLTYVFTHDSIGVGEDGPTHEPIEQMAALRAMPNFHVFRPCDA
;
A
#
# COMPACT_ATOMS: atom_id res chain seq x y z
N MET A 1 -27.17 -11.29 2.16
CA MET A 1 -26.29 -12.10 1.26
C MET A 1 -27.14 -13.11 0.49
N ASN A 2 -27.11 -13.11 -0.84
CA ASN A 2 -27.79 -14.11 -1.67
C ASN A 2 -26.97 -15.42 -1.79
N GLN A 3 -27.49 -16.43 -2.51
CA GLN A 3 -26.82 -17.74 -2.60
C GLN A 3 -25.48 -17.67 -3.35
N ILE A 4 -25.39 -16.88 -4.44
CA ILE A 4 -24.16 -16.80 -5.23
C ILE A 4 -23.07 -16.04 -4.50
N ASP A 5 -23.40 -14.99 -3.73
CA ASP A 5 -22.42 -14.29 -2.88
C ASP A 5 -21.86 -15.23 -1.82
N THR A 6 -22.73 -16.03 -1.18
CA THR A 6 -22.31 -17.01 -0.18
C THR A 6 -21.31 -18.01 -0.77
N LEU A 7 -21.60 -18.54 -1.97
CA LEU A 7 -20.69 -19.45 -2.67
C LEU A 7 -19.38 -18.75 -3.06
N SER A 8 -19.45 -17.51 -3.54
CA SER A 8 -18.28 -16.72 -3.96
C SER A 8 -17.36 -16.41 -2.78
N VAL A 9 -17.90 -16.01 -1.65
CA VAL A 9 -17.15 -15.81 -0.40
C VAL A 9 -16.53 -17.13 0.08
N ASN A 10 -17.28 -18.22 0.05
CA ASN A 10 -16.78 -19.53 0.46
C ASN A 10 -15.71 -20.08 -0.49
N ALA A 11 -15.74 -19.73 -1.78
CA ALA A 11 -14.67 -20.08 -2.71
C ALA A 11 -13.32 -19.51 -2.27
N ILE A 12 -13.29 -18.24 -1.82
CA ILE A 12 -12.08 -17.62 -1.26
C ILE A 12 -11.57 -18.41 -0.05
N ARG A 13 -12.47 -18.79 0.86
CA ARG A 13 -12.14 -19.55 2.07
C ARG A 13 -11.56 -20.93 1.72
N ILE A 14 -12.23 -21.66 0.84
CA ILE A 14 -11.84 -23.03 0.48
C ILE A 14 -10.52 -23.04 -0.30
N LEU A 15 -10.36 -22.17 -1.32
CA LEU A 15 -9.10 -22.08 -2.06
C LEU A 15 -7.92 -21.74 -1.14
N SER A 16 -8.13 -20.84 -0.19
CA SER A 16 -7.11 -20.48 0.78
C SER A 16 -6.74 -21.65 1.70
N ALA A 17 -7.75 -22.35 2.22
CA ALA A 17 -7.52 -23.51 3.09
C ALA A 17 -6.82 -24.65 2.34
N ASP A 18 -7.21 -24.92 1.10
CA ASP A 18 -6.63 -25.97 0.27
C ASP A 18 -5.17 -25.70 -0.10
N ALA A 19 -4.86 -24.48 -0.51
CA ALA A 19 -3.50 -24.09 -0.88
C ALA A 19 -2.56 -24.18 0.32
N ILE A 20 -2.97 -23.66 1.48
CA ILE A 20 -2.21 -23.70 2.71
C ILE A 20 -2.03 -25.16 3.20
N GLN A 21 -3.09 -25.98 3.11
CA GLN A 21 -3.02 -27.38 3.50
C GLN A 21 -2.09 -28.18 2.59
N LYS A 22 -2.17 -27.94 1.27
CA LYS A 22 -1.28 -28.58 0.28
C LYS A 22 0.18 -28.20 0.49
N ALA A 23 0.45 -26.91 0.71
CA ALA A 23 1.80 -26.40 0.99
C ALA A 23 2.33 -26.86 2.37
N ASN A 24 1.47 -27.37 3.23
CA ASN A 24 1.75 -27.66 4.64
C ASN A 24 2.42 -26.47 5.36
N SER A 25 2.09 -25.25 4.94
CA SER A 25 2.65 -24.00 5.46
C SER A 25 1.76 -22.83 5.04
N GLY A 26 1.51 -21.88 5.94
CA GLY A 26 0.75 -20.67 5.67
C GLY A 26 -0.18 -20.27 6.80
N HIS A 27 -0.97 -19.22 6.56
CA HIS A 27 -1.80 -18.57 7.57
C HIS A 27 -3.27 -18.59 7.11
N PRO A 28 -4.06 -19.56 7.53
CA PRO A 28 -5.46 -19.69 7.10
C PRO A 28 -6.41 -18.72 7.82
N GLY A 29 -6.05 -18.25 9.00
CA GLY A 29 -6.96 -17.56 9.91
C GLY A 29 -7.56 -16.29 9.33
N LEU A 30 -6.72 -15.37 8.84
CA LEU A 30 -7.15 -14.12 8.23
C LEU A 30 -7.96 -14.36 6.93
N PRO A 31 -7.53 -15.18 5.96
CA PRO A 31 -8.33 -15.48 4.78
C PRO A 31 -9.73 -16.00 5.08
N LEU A 32 -9.86 -16.86 6.07
CA LEU A 32 -11.17 -17.40 6.46
C LEU A 32 -12.06 -16.35 7.13
N GLY A 33 -11.48 -15.50 7.99
CA GLY A 33 -12.22 -14.45 8.70
C GLY A 33 -12.62 -13.28 7.79
N CYS A 34 -11.71 -12.83 6.94
CA CYS A 34 -11.90 -11.62 6.12
C CYS A 34 -12.48 -11.86 4.72
N ALA A 35 -12.79 -13.10 4.34
CA ALA A 35 -13.28 -13.41 2.99
C ALA A 35 -14.52 -12.59 2.59
N ALA A 36 -15.46 -12.37 3.51
CA ALA A 36 -16.67 -11.60 3.25
C ALA A 36 -16.33 -10.11 2.98
N ALA A 37 -15.51 -9.51 3.83
CA ALA A 37 -15.10 -8.12 3.67
C ALA A 37 -14.31 -7.89 2.37
N ALA A 38 -13.42 -8.83 2.03
CA ALA A 38 -12.64 -8.73 0.81
C ALA A 38 -13.50 -8.95 -0.46
N TYR A 39 -14.46 -9.89 -0.42
CA TYR A 39 -15.41 -10.08 -1.52
C TYR A 39 -16.26 -8.83 -1.74
N GLU A 40 -16.88 -8.31 -0.69
CA GLU A 40 -17.74 -7.13 -0.77
C GLU A 40 -16.99 -5.92 -1.35
N LEU A 41 -15.78 -5.66 -0.84
CA LEU A 41 -14.95 -4.58 -1.35
C LEU A 41 -14.65 -4.75 -2.85
N TRP A 42 -14.10 -5.89 -3.24
CA TRP A 42 -13.60 -6.12 -4.60
C TRP A 42 -14.74 -6.23 -5.62
N ALA A 43 -15.82 -6.91 -5.25
CA ALA A 43 -16.96 -7.13 -6.15
C ALA A 43 -17.79 -5.86 -6.35
N HIS A 44 -18.08 -5.12 -5.28
CA HIS A 44 -19.12 -4.10 -5.33
C HIS A 44 -18.60 -2.65 -5.20
N HIS A 45 -17.48 -2.41 -4.54
CA HIS A 45 -17.05 -1.05 -4.22
C HIS A 45 -15.77 -0.59 -4.91
N MET A 46 -14.87 -1.51 -5.20
CA MET A 46 -13.57 -1.20 -5.79
C MET A 46 -13.63 -1.13 -7.32
N ASN A 47 -13.10 -0.06 -7.90
CA ASN A 47 -12.94 0.08 -9.35
C ASN A 47 -11.58 -0.47 -9.77
N HIS A 48 -11.60 -1.57 -10.51
CA HIS A 48 -10.40 -2.23 -10.99
C HIS A 48 -10.69 -2.98 -12.29
N ASN A 49 -9.66 -3.27 -13.07
CA ASN A 49 -9.82 -4.09 -14.28
C ASN A 49 -8.79 -5.21 -14.30
N PRO A 50 -9.20 -6.47 -14.16
CA PRO A 50 -8.29 -7.63 -14.21
C PRO A 50 -7.52 -7.75 -15.54
N ALA A 51 -8.13 -7.30 -16.65
CA ALA A 51 -7.50 -7.30 -17.97
C ALA A 51 -6.45 -6.18 -18.12
N ASN A 52 -6.59 -5.07 -17.36
CA ASN A 52 -5.62 -3.99 -17.29
C ASN A 52 -5.28 -3.61 -15.83
N PRO A 53 -4.50 -4.43 -15.13
CA PRO A 53 -4.15 -4.21 -13.72
C PRO A 53 -3.26 -2.98 -13.50
N LYS A 54 -2.90 -2.25 -14.55
CA LYS A 54 -2.10 -1.02 -14.51
C LYS A 54 -2.90 0.23 -14.90
N TRP A 55 -4.22 0.13 -15.09
CA TRP A 55 -5.07 1.29 -15.34
C TRP A 55 -4.78 2.40 -14.31
N GLU A 56 -4.52 3.59 -14.78
CA GLU A 56 -4.03 4.71 -13.95
C GLU A 56 -5.03 5.11 -12.87
N ASN A 57 -6.31 5.17 -13.20
CA ASN A 57 -7.38 5.58 -12.28
C ASN A 57 -8.07 4.41 -11.55
N ARG A 58 -7.42 3.23 -11.47
CA ARG A 58 -7.93 2.13 -10.65
C ARG A 58 -7.84 2.44 -9.17
N ASP A 59 -8.74 1.92 -8.38
CA ASP A 59 -8.57 1.86 -6.93
C ASP A 59 -7.37 0.97 -6.55
N ARG A 60 -6.72 1.25 -5.42
CA ARG A 60 -5.58 0.47 -4.91
C ARG A 60 -6.02 -0.35 -3.71
N PHE A 61 -5.61 -1.61 -3.69
CA PHE A 61 -5.82 -2.48 -2.54
C PHE A 61 -4.49 -2.99 -2.00
N ILE A 62 -4.25 -2.78 -0.70
CA ILE A 62 -3.07 -3.29 0.00
C ILE A 62 -3.50 -4.24 1.10
N LEU A 63 -3.02 -5.48 1.04
CA LEU A 63 -3.13 -6.42 2.15
C LEU A 63 -1.95 -6.19 3.11
N SER A 64 -2.11 -5.31 4.11
CA SER A 64 -1.07 -5.04 5.10
C SER A 64 -0.81 -6.24 6.02
N GLY A 65 -1.83 -7.01 6.31
CA GLY A 65 -1.71 -8.35 6.92
C GLY A 65 -1.19 -9.38 5.91
N GLY A 66 0.02 -9.15 5.35
CA GLY A 66 0.56 -9.93 4.23
C GLY A 66 0.72 -11.43 4.48
N HIS A 67 0.74 -11.87 5.75
CA HIS A 67 0.70 -13.30 6.09
C HIS A 67 -0.57 -13.98 5.57
N GLY A 68 -1.70 -13.26 5.47
CA GLY A 68 -2.95 -13.75 4.87
C GLY A 68 -2.96 -13.75 3.33
N SER A 69 -1.81 -13.89 2.69
CA SER A 69 -1.60 -13.78 1.24
C SER A 69 -2.57 -14.58 0.38
N MET A 70 -3.02 -15.74 0.85
CA MET A 70 -3.98 -16.57 0.13
C MET A 70 -5.36 -15.91 -0.03
N LEU A 71 -5.75 -14.95 0.84
CA LEU A 71 -6.92 -14.11 0.60
C LEU A 71 -6.78 -13.35 -0.72
N LEU A 72 -5.65 -12.67 -0.90
CA LEU A 72 -5.39 -11.88 -2.11
C LEU A 72 -5.21 -12.78 -3.34
N TYR A 73 -4.46 -13.88 -3.23
CA TYR A 73 -4.26 -14.76 -4.37
C TYR A 73 -5.55 -15.47 -4.83
N SER A 74 -6.44 -15.82 -3.89
CA SER A 74 -7.75 -16.36 -4.23
C SER A 74 -8.61 -15.33 -4.98
N LEU A 75 -8.62 -14.08 -4.56
CA LEU A 75 -9.29 -12.98 -5.28
C LEU A 75 -8.70 -12.77 -6.67
N LEU A 76 -7.38 -12.65 -6.78
CA LEU A 76 -6.71 -12.46 -8.06
C LEU A 76 -6.99 -13.60 -9.04
N HIS A 77 -7.03 -14.86 -8.55
CA HIS A 77 -7.39 -16.02 -9.34
C HIS A 77 -8.85 -15.94 -9.82
N LEU A 78 -9.78 -15.72 -8.89
CA LEU A 78 -11.22 -15.73 -9.19
C LEU A 78 -11.62 -14.60 -10.15
N PHE A 79 -11.01 -13.42 -10.02
CA PHE A 79 -11.18 -12.29 -10.94
C PHE A 79 -10.38 -12.40 -12.25
N GLY A 80 -9.46 -13.38 -12.38
CA GLY A 80 -8.71 -13.64 -13.61
C GLY A 80 -7.51 -12.74 -13.84
N TYR A 81 -6.90 -12.17 -12.80
CA TYR A 81 -5.69 -11.34 -12.91
C TYR A 81 -4.49 -12.14 -13.44
N GLY A 82 -3.83 -11.61 -14.47
CA GLY A 82 -2.54 -12.11 -14.95
C GLY A 82 -2.50 -13.59 -15.31
N ASN A 83 -3.64 -14.21 -15.61
CA ASN A 83 -3.79 -15.66 -15.82
C ASN A 83 -3.26 -16.47 -14.61
N LEU A 84 -3.52 -16.00 -13.38
CA LEU A 84 -3.20 -16.74 -12.18
C LEU A 84 -4.09 -17.98 -12.10
N SER A 85 -3.53 -19.14 -12.41
CA SER A 85 -4.26 -20.39 -12.57
C SER A 85 -4.51 -21.11 -11.25
N LYS A 86 -5.37 -22.12 -11.27
CA LYS A 86 -5.55 -23.06 -10.15
C LYS A 86 -4.24 -23.78 -9.79
N GLU A 87 -3.45 -24.13 -10.79
CA GLU A 87 -2.13 -24.75 -10.62
C GLU A 87 -1.15 -23.80 -9.92
N ASP A 88 -1.23 -22.50 -10.18
CA ASP A 88 -0.42 -21.49 -9.46
C ASP A 88 -0.81 -21.46 -7.97
N LEU A 89 -2.11 -21.55 -7.63
CA LEU A 89 -2.55 -21.65 -6.23
C LEU A 89 -2.09 -22.98 -5.58
N MET A 90 -2.11 -24.08 -6.34
CA MET A 90 -1.60 -25.38 -5.88
C MET A 90 -0.09 -25.36 -5.58
N ASN A 91 0.64 -24.41 -6.16
CA ASN A 91 2.07 -24.21 -5.97
C ASN A 91 2.38 -23.09 -4.94
N PHE A 92 1.42 -22.76 -4.08
CA PHE A 92 1.62 -21.79 -3.01
C PHE A 92 2.88 -22.08 -2.19
N ARG A 93 3.71 -21.05 -1.98
CA ARG A 93 4.99 -21.13 -1.24
C ARG A 93 6.06 -22.06 -1.84
N GLN A 94 5.90 -22.51 -3.08
CA GLN A 94 6.95 -23.26 -3.74
C GLN A 94 7.96 -22.30 -4.41
N LEU A 95 9.19 -22.79 -4.61
CA LEU A 95 10.23 -22.00 -5.29
C LEU A 95 9.75 -21.60 -6.69
N ASP A 96 9.99 -20.35 -7.07
CA ASP A 96 9.62 -19.76 -8.35
C ASP A 96 8.11 -19.74 -8.68
N SER A 97 7.25 -20.00 -7.67
CA SER A 97 5.80 -19.94 -7.88
C SER A 97 5.30 -18.50 -7.94
N LYS A 98 4.20 -18.26 -8.69
CA LYS A 98 3.53 -16.96 -8.74
C LYS A 98 2.81 -16.58 -7.43
N THR A 99 2.77 -17.48 -6.46
CA THR A 99 2.09 -17.32 -5.17
C THR A 99 3.06 -17.49 -4.00
N PRO A 100 4.01 -16.55 -3.81
CA PRO A 100 4.94 -16.58 -2.70
C PRO A 100 4.24 -16.48 -1.34
N GLY A 101 4.95 -16.74 -0.26
CA GLY A 101 4.38 -16.80 1.09
C GLY A 101 3.73 -15.51 1.58
N HIS A 102 4.14 -14.37 1.06
CA HIS A 102 3.60 -13.03 1.30
C HIS A 102 3.47 -12.30 -0.05
N PRO A 103 2.57 -11.32 -0.19
CA PRO A 103 2.42 -10.58 -1.45
C PRO A 103 3.71 -9.87 -1.87
N GLU A 104 4.12 -10.03 -3.13
CA GLU A 104 5.32 -9.41 -3.68
C GLU A 104 4.97 -8.61 -4.94
N TYR A 105 5.23 -7.28 -4.87
CA TYR A 105 5.05 -6.36 -5.98
C TYR A 105 6.00 -6.71 -7.13
N GLY A 106 5.47 -6.70 -8.35
CA GLY A 106 6.23 -7.03 -9.55
C GLY A 106 6.41 -8.54 -9.79
N HIS A 107 6.06 -9.38 -8.82
CA HIS A 107 6.11 -10.84 -8.94
C HIS A 107 4.73 -11.44 -9.26
N THR A 108 3.71 -11.08 -8.49
CA THR A 108 2.33 -11.49 -8.76
C THR A 108 1.56 -10.34 -9.37
N VAL A 109 0.94 -10.55 -10.55
CA VAL A 109 0.12 -9.53 -11.21
C VAL A 109 -1.08 -9.16 -10.34
N GLY A 110 -1.33 -7.86 -10.16
CA GLY A 110 -2.40 -7.34 -9.31
C GLY A 110 -2.00 -7.08 -7.86
N VAL A 111 -0.77 -7.43 -7.45
CA VAL A 111 -0.22 -7.05 -6.14
C VAL A 111 0.31 -5.62 -6.22
N GLU A 112 -0.24 -4.71 -5.40
CA GLU A 112 0.11 -3.29 -5.40
C GLU A 112 1.33 -2.95 -4.52
N ALA A 113 1.63 -3.77 -3.52
CA ALA A 113 2.76 -3.56 -2.62
C ALA A 113 3.27 -4.87 -2.02
N THR A 114 4.58 -4.97 -1.81
CA THR A 114 5.16 -6.07 -1.03
C THR A 114 4.88 -5.84 0.44
N THR A 115 4.24 -6.81 1.07
CA THR A 115 3.92 -6.82 2.50
C THR A 115 4.41 -8.09 3.18
N GLY A 116 4.24 -8.18 4.50
CA GLY A 116 4.80 -9.24 5.34
C GLY A 116 5.32 -8.65 6.64
N PRO A 117 6.22 -7.62 6.59
CA PRO A 117 6.42 -6.78 7.77
C PRO A 117 5.11 -6.05 8.11
N LEU A 118 4.54 -6.34 9.30
CA LEU A 118 3.26 -5.79 9.72
C LEU A 118 3.32 -4.26 9.81
N GLY A 119 2.23 -3.59 9.47
CA GLY A 119 2.15 -2.12 9.45
C GLY A 119 2.77 -1.44 8.21
N ALA A 120 3.70 -2.11 7.50
CA ALA A 120 4.32 -1.52 6.31
C ALA A 120 3.29 -1.14 5.23
N GLY A 121 2.28 -2.00 5.02
CA GLY A 121 1.18 -1.75 4.09
C GLY A 121 0.35 -0.53 4.47
N MET A 122 0.17 -0.26 5.78
CA MET A 122 -0.53 0.94 6.27
C MET A 122 0.19 2.22 5.84
N GLY A 123 1.53 2.27 6.04
CA GLY A 123 2.33 3.41 5.60
C GLY A 123 2.36 3.60 4.08
N MET A 124 2.45 2.50 3.31
CA MET A 124 2.40 2.56 1.84
C MET A 124 1.02 3.03 1.33
N ALA A 125 -0.07 2.62 1.99
CA ALA A 125 -1.42 3.09 1.65
C ALA A 125 -1.57 4.60 1.85
N VAL A 126 -1.03 5.15 2.94
CA VAL A 126 -0.99 6.61 3.14
C VAL A 126 -0.24 7.30 2.00
N GLY A 127 0.89 6.74 1.57
CA GLY A 127 1.65 7.28 0.43
C GLY A 127 0.87 7.27 -0.88
N MET A 128 0.11 6.20 -1.16
CA MET A 128 -0.75 6.13 -2.35
C MET A 128 -1.88 7.16 -2.30
N ALA A 129 -2.53 7.34 -1.14
CA ALA A 129 -3.58 8.35 -0.97
C ALA A 129 -3.03 9.79 -1.06
N MET A 130 -1.78 10.04 -0.60
CA MET A 130 -1.13 11.34 -0.81
C MET A 130 -0.84 11.60 -2.28
N ALA A 131 -0.41 10.58 -3.03
CA ALA A 131 -0.15 10.69 -4.45
C ALA A 131 -1.43 10.98 -5.24
N GLU A 132 -2.51 10.27 -4.93
CA GLU A 132 -3.83 10.52 -5.52
C GLU A 132 -4.28 11.96 -5.28
N ALA A 133 -4.28 12.43 -4.03
CA ALA A 133 -4.73 13.77 -3.67
C ALA A 133 -3.92 14.89 -4.33
N HIS A 134 -2.60 14.69 -4.52
CA HIS A 134 -1.77 15.62 -5.27
C HIS A 134 -2.11 15.61 -6.75
N LEU A 135 -2.18 14.43 -7.37
CA LEU A 135 -2.46 14.31 -8.81
C LEU A 135 -3.87 14.80 -9.16
N GLU A 136 -4.86 14.55 -8.29
CA GLU A 136 -6.20 15.12 -8.40
C GLU A 136 -6.15 16.64 -8.53
N SER A 137 -5.43 17.31 -7.62
CA SER A 137 -5.32 18.77 -7.59
C SER A 137 -4.59 19.34 -8.81
N VAL A 138 -3.69 18.57 -9.43
CA VAL A 138 -2.93 18.99 -10.62
C VAL A 138 -3.73 18.78 -11.90
N PHE A 139 -4.43 17.65 -12.02
CA PHE A 139 -4.98 17.20 -13.31
C PHE A 139 -6.49 17.41 -13.45
N ASN A 140 -7.28 17.34 -12.37
CA ASN A 140 -8.73 17.43 -12.52
C ASN A 140 -9.18 18.82 -12.98
N LYS A 141 -10.18 18.84 -13.84
CA LYS A 141 -10.88 20.04 -14.32
C LYS A 141 -12.37 19.88 -14.08
N GLU A 142 -13.12 20.96 -14.17
CA GLU A 142 -14.58 20.91 -14.10
C GLU A 142 -15.09 19.92 -15.16
N ASN A 143 -15.91 18.95 -14.73
CA ASN A 143 -16.46 17.84 -15.52
C ASN A 143 -15.45 16.76 -15.98
N TYR A 144 -14.18 16.84 -15.57
CA TYR A 144 -13.14 15.87 -15.92
C TYR A 144 -12.39 15.37 -14.67
N PRO A 145 -12.97 14.44 -13.90
CA PRO A 145 -12.28 13.81 -12.76
C PRO A 145 -11.34 12.72 -13.28
N VAL A 146 -10.21 13.12 -13.87
CA VAL A 146 -9.25 12.18 -14.48
C VAL A 146 -8.45 11.40 -13.44
N VAL A 147 -8.35 11.94 -12.22
CA VAL A 147 -7.77 11.26 -11.04
C VAL A 147 -8.84 11.25 -9.95
N ASP A 148 -9.45 10.11 -9.74
CA ASP A 148 -10.52 9.92 -8.75
C ASP A 148 -10.61 8.45 -8.36
N HIS A 149 -9.79 8.05 -7.40
CA HIS A 149 -9.74 6.66 -6.93
C HIS A 149 -9.36 6.56 -5.47
N TYR A 150 -9.82 5.50 -4.84
CA TYR A 150 -9.59 5.21 -3.43
C TYR A 150 -8.37 4.33 -3.24
N THR A 151 -7.77 4.45 -2.05
CA THR A 151 -6.79 3.50 -1.54
C THR A 151 -7.40 2.75 -0.37
N TYR A 152 -7.55 1.44 -0.53
CA TYR A 152 -8.04 0.52 0.50
C TYR A 152 -6.88 -0.26 1.10
N VAL A 153 -6.86 -0.40 2.41
CA VAL A 153 -5.88 -1.22 3.09
C VAL A 153 -6.53 -2.12 4.13
N LEU A 154 -6.23 -3.42 4.08
CA LEU A 154 -6.71 -4.41 5.04
C LEU A 154 -5.58 -4.85 5.96
N GLY A 155 -5.79 -4.79 7.26
CA GLY A 155 -4.85 -5.31 8.24
C GLY A 155 -5.50 -5.57 9.58
N GLY A 156 -4.87 -6.44 10.37
CA GLY A 156 -5.37 -6.87 11.67
C GLY A 156 -4.67 -6.20 12.86
N ASP A 157 -4.93 -6.76 14.05
CA ASP A 157 -4.40 -6.27 15.33
C ASP A 157 -2.87 -6.06 15.31
N GLY A 158 -2.12 -7.01 14.75
CA GLY A 158 -0.67 -6.90 14.65
C GLY A 158 -0.19 -5.70 13.83
N CYS A 159 -0.90 -5.33 12.76
CA CYS A 159 -0.60 -4.11 12.02
C CYS A 159 -0.84 -2.86 12.87
N MET A 160 -1.86 -2.87 13.73
CA MET A 160 -2.20 -1.75 14.60
C MET A 160 -1.31 -1.64 15.83
N MET A 161 -0.62 -2.73 16.22
CA MET A 161 0.40 -2.72 17.28
C MET A 161 1.69 -2.01 16.82
N GLU A 162 2.01 -2.09 15.54
CA GLU A 162 3.24 -1.52 14.99
C GLU A 162 3.27 0.01 15.04
N GLY A 163 4.39 0.57 15.47
CA GLY A 163 4.58 2.02 15.57
C GLY A 163 4.39 2.77 14.26
N ILE A 164 4.79 2.14 13.15
CA ILE A 164 4.65 2.71 11.79
C ILE A 164 3.19 3.06 11.46
N SER A 165 2.22 2.28 11.91
CA SER A 165 0.79 2.57 11.69
C SER A 165 0.37 3.84 12.42
N SER A 166 0.85 4.04 13.65
CA SER A 166 0.58 5.28 14.41
C SER A 166 1.22 6.50 13.78
N GLU A 167 2.49 6.39 13.32
CA GLU A 167 3.17 7.45 12.61
C GLU A 167 2.43 7.85 11.32
N ALA A 168 2.08 6.86 10.49
CA ALA A 168 1.45 7.07 9.19
C ALA A 168 0.03 7.62 9.33
N PHE A 169 -0.79 7.04 10.21
CA PHE A 169 -2.19 7.46 10.38
C PHE A 169 -2.33 8.82 11.06
N SER A 170 -1.44 9.14 12.01
CA SER A 170 -1.38 10.49 12.56
C SER A 170 -1.13 11.55 11.48
N LEU A 171 -0.28 11.25 10.49
CA LEU A 171 -0.05 12.14 9.36
C LEU A 171 -1.26 12.14 8.39
N ALA A 172 -1.85 10.99 8.11
CA ALA A 172 -3.01 10.88 7.22
C ALA A 172 -4.21 11.69 7.72
N GLY A 173 -4.49 11.65 9.03
CA GLY A 173 -5.54 12.46 9.65
C GLY A 173 -5.21 13.96 9.61
N THR A 174 -3.96 14.34 9.89
CA THR A 174 -3.49 15.73 9.75
C THR A 174 -3.71 16.26 8.33
N LEU A 175 -3.44 15.43 7.34
CA LEU A 175 -3.62 15.77 5.94
C LEU A 175 -5.07 15.64 5.46
N GLY A 176 -5.98 15.01 6.22
CA GLY A 176 -7.38 14.81 5.81
C GLY A 176 -7.50 14.01 4.50
N LEU A 177 -6.82 12.85 4.41
CA LEU A 177 -6.80 12.03 3.19
C LEU A 177 -8.09 11.21 3.05
N SER A 178 -9.16 11.83 2.61
CA SER A 178 -10.52 11.26 2.61
C SER A 178 -10.68 10.03 1.71
N LYS A 179 -9.84 9.85 0.68
CA LYS A 179 -9.87 8.66 -0.17
C LYS A 179 -9.01 7.51 0.36
N LEU A 180 -8.52 7.58 1.60
CA LEU A 180 -7.91 6.47 2.32
C LEU A 180 -8.96 5.78 3.19
N ILE A 181 -9.24 4.50 2.90
CA ILE A 181 -10.18 3.67 3.66
C ILE A 181 -9.45 2.46 4.23
N VAL A 182 -9.39 2.38 5.55
CA VAL A 182 -8.77 1.29 6.30
C VAL A 182 -9.83 0.29 6.73
N LEU A 183 -9.66 -0.98 6.35
CA LEU A 183 -10.45 -2.10 6.83
C LEU A 183 -9.64 -2.80 7.93
N TYR A 184 -10.12 -2.70 9.15
CA TYR A 184 -9.45 -3.28 10.31
C TYR A 184 -10.11 -4.61 10.70
N ASP A 185 -9.38 -5.71 10.48
CA ASP A 185 -9.70 -7.05 10.96
C ASP A 185 -9.53 -7.13 12.47
N SER A 186 -10.60 -6.85 13.19
CA SER A 186 -10.65 -6.88 14.66
C SER A 186 -11.09 -8.25 15.16
N ASN A 187 -10.21 -9.23 15.05
CA ASN A 187 -10.47 -10.61 15.50
C ASN A 187 -9.95 -10.92 16.91
N ARG A 188 -9.19 -10.00 17.52
CA ARG A 188 -8.65 -10.06 18.87
C ARG A 188 -7.70 -11.25 19.14
N ILE A 189 -7.07 -11.79 18.08
CA ILE A 189 -6.15 -12.93 18.16
C ILE A 189 -4.83 -12.58 17.47
N SER A 190 -3.74 -12.89 18.15
CA SER A 190 -2.39 -12.89 17.58
C SER A 190 -1.82 -14.32 17.60
N ILE A 191 -0.59 -14.50 17.12
CA ILE A 191 0.06 -15.82 17.09
C ILE A 191 0.27 -16.39 18.51
N GLU A 192 0.47 -15.54 19.52
CA GLU A 192 0.67 -15.93 20.91
C GLU A 192 -0.65 -16.17 21.67
N GLY A 193 -1.79 -15.74 21.14
CA GLY A 193 -3.10 -15.91 21.79
C GLY A 193 -4.00 -14.68 21.67
N SER A 194 -4.82 -14.45 22.71
CA SER A 194 -5.68 -13.26 22.79
C SER A 194 -4.84 -11.98 22.82
N THR A 195 -5.32 -10.94 22.12
CA THR A 195 -4.72 -9.60 22.21
C THR A 195 -4.71 -9.02 23.61
N ASP A 196 -5.55 -9.52 24.52
CA ASP A 196 -5.58 -9.11 25.93
C ASP A 196 -4.24 -9.28 26.67
N ILE A 197 -3.33 -10.08 26.12
CA ILE A 197 -1.99 -10.29 26.66
C ILE A 197 -1.12 -9.04 26.49
N ALA A 198 -1.18 -8.37 25.33
CA ALA A 198 -0.26 -7.30 24.95
C ALA A 198 -0.91 -6.07 24.31
N PHE A 199 -2.22 -6.11 23.98
CA PHE A 199 -2.89 -5.08 23.21
C PHE A 199 -4.33 -4.86 23.65
N ARG A 200 -4.54 -3.98 24.63
CA ARG A 200 -5.85 -3.68 25.25
C ARG A 200 -6.36 -2.29 24.97
N GLU A 201 -5.69 -1.53 24.13
CA GLU A 201 -6.12 -0.18 23.79
C GLU A 201 -7.45 -0.18 23.00
N ASN A 202 -8.12 0.95 23.01
CA ASN A 202 -9.22 1.21 22.11
C ASN A 202 -8.67 1.82 20.81
N VAL A 203 -8.54 0.99 19.78
CA VAL A 203 -7.99 1.40 18.47
C VAL A 203 -8.87 2.46 17.82
N GLU A 204 -10.20 2.36 17.91
CA GLU A 204 -11.11 3.35 17.34
C GLU A 204 -10.93 4.74 17.96
N GLU A 205 -10.79 4.82 19.27
CA GLU A 205 -10.54 6.11 19.95
C GLU A 205 -9.17 6.69 19.56
N ARG A 206 -8.17 5.85 19.37
CA ARG A 206 -6.88 6.30 18.84
C ARG A 206 -7.02 6.85 17.42
N MET A 207 -7.78 6.20 16.54
CA MET A 207 -8.02 6.68 15.19
C MET A 207 -8.84 7.99 15.18
N LYS A 208 -9.86 8.11 16.02
CA LYS A 208 -10.57 9.38 16.21
C LYS A 208 -9.63 10.51 16.65
N ALA A 209 -8.71 10.22 17.59
CA ALA A 209 -7.72 11.20 18.04
C ALA A 209 -6.73 11.61 16.93
N PHE A 210 -6.49 10.74 15.95
CA PHE A 210 -5.71 11.06 14.75
C PHE A 210 -6.52 11.82 13.69
N GLY A 211 -7.83 11.98 13.84
CA GLY A 211 -8.69 12.69 12.89
C GLY A 211 -9.34 11.81 11.83
N PHE A 212 -9.49 10.52 12.09
CA PHE A 212 -10.24 9.60 11.22
C PHE A 212 -11.75 9.62 11.54
N GLN A 213 -12.58 9.46 10.51
CA GLN A 213 -13.91 8.91 10.65
C GLN A 213 -13.80 7.45 11.10
N THR A 214 -14.54 7.02 12.11
CA THR A 214 -14.54 5.62 12.55
C THR A 214 -15.93 5.02 12.41
N ILE A 215 -15.99 3.81 11.85
CA ILE A 215 -17.23 3.07 11.58
C ILE A 215 -17.01 1.65 12.12
N THR A 216 -18.03 1.06 12.74
CA THR A 216 -17.95 -0.31 13.28
C THR A 216 -18.96 -1.21 12.59
N VAL A 217 -18.48 -2.35 12.08
CA VAL A 217 -19.29 -3.46 11.60
C VAL A 217 -19.23 -4.57 12.64
N GLU A 218 -20.36 -4.89 13.25
CA GLU A 218 -20.46 -5.83 14.37
C GLU A 218 -20.33 -7.30 13.96
N ASP A 219 -20.68 -7.61 12.70
CA ASP A 219 -20.59 -8.95 12.12
C ASP A 219 -19.80 -8.92 10.79
N GLY A 220 -18.56 -9.38 10.83
CA GLY A 220 -17.68 -9.45 9.67
C GLY A 220 -18.10 -10.47 8.61
N THR A 221 -19.22 -11.16 8.78
CA THR A 221 -19.82 -12.03 7.76
C THR A 221 -21.01 -11.38 7.03
N ASP A 222 -21.49 -10.24 7.54
CA ASP A 222 -22.59 -9.47 6.94
C ASP A 222 -22.05 -8.52 5.86
N ILE A 223 -22.08 -8.98 4.58
CA ILE A 223 -21.62 -8.18 3.45
C ILE A 223 -22.45 -6.90 3.26
N ASP A 224 -23.76 -6.93 3.57
CA ASP A 224 -24.60 -5.76 3.40
C ASP A 224 -24.22 -4.66 4.40
N ALA A 225 -23.89 -5.04 5.64
CA ALA A 225 -23.38 -4.11 6.66
C ALA A 225 -21.98 -3.59 6.30
N ILE A 226 -21.09 -4.44 5.74
CA ILE A 226 -19.76 -4.04 5.27
C ILE A 226 -19.89 -3.04 4.12
N GLY A 227 -20.73 -3.34 3.12
CA GLY A 227 -20.99 -2.45 2.00
C GLY A 227 -21.53 -1.09 2.45
N ALA A 228 -22.51 -1.08 3.35
CA ALA A 228 -23.03 0.16 3.92
C ALA A 228 -21.95 0.98 4.65
N ALA A 229 -21.03 0.33 5.36
CA ALA A 229 -19.92 0.99 6.03
C ALA A 229 -18.93 1.62 5.03
N ILE A 230 -18.66 0.95 3.90
CA ILE A 230 -17.80 1.49 2.83
C ILE A 230 -18.47 2.70 2.18
N GLU A 231 -19.79 2.68 1.93
CA GLU A 231 -20.49 3.83 1.38
C GLU A 231 -20.51 5.03 2.35
N VAL A 232 -20.64 4.80 3.65
CA VAL A 232 -20.50 5.85 4.68
C VAL A 232 -19.07 6.42 4.68
N ALA A 233 -18.05 5.56 4.51
CA ALA A 233 -16.67 5.99 4.41
C ALA A 233 -16.43 6.86 3.18
N LYS A 234 -16.93 6.47 2.01
CA LYS A 234 -16.82 7.24 0.76
C LYS A 234 -17.56 8.59 0.80
N ALA A 235 -18.60 8.69 1.60
CA ALA A 235 -19.37 9.92 1.75
C ALA A 235 -18.66 11.00 2.59
N ASP A 236 -17.63 10.63 3.38
CA ASP A 236 -16.81 11.60 4.11
C ASP A 236 -15.68 12.12 3.19
N THR A 237 -15.79 13.36 2.78
CA THR A 237 -14.80 14.02 1.91
C THR A 237 -13.73 14.80 2.66
N GLU A 238 -13.76 14.77 4.00
CA GLU A 238 -12.88 15.57 4.85
C GLU A 238 -11.86 14.75 5.65
N HIS A 239 -12.16 13.47 5.93
CA HIS A 239 -11.38 12.63 6.82
C HIS A 239 -11.06 11.28 6.18
N PRO A 240 -9.89 10.71 6.42
CA PRO A 240 -9.68 9.29 6.15
C PRO A 240 -10.62 8.44 7.01
N SER A 241 -11.00 7.27 6.52
CA SER A 241 -11.97 6.40 7.20
C SER A 241 -11.33 5.14 7.74
N PHE A 242 -11.77 4.73 8.91
CA PHE A 242 -11.33 3.52 9.60
C PHE A 242 -12.55 2.66 9.94
N ILE A 243 -12.68 1.54 9.24
CA ILE A 243 -13.79 0.60 9.41
C ILE A 243 -13.31 -0.56 10.26
N THR A 244 -13.76 -0.62 11.52
CA THR A 244 -13.54 -1.78 12.39
C THR A 244 -14.51 -2.88 12.01
N ILE A 245 -14.01 -3.99 11.52
CA ILE A 245 -14.80 -5.16 11.16
C ILE A 245 -14.54 -6.24 12.21
N LYS A 246 -15.56 -6.58 13.01
CA LYS A 246 -15.45 -7.66 14.00
C LYS A 246 -15.56 -8.99 13.29
N THR A 247 -14.42 -9.67 13.16
CA THR A 247 -14.30 -10.96 12.50
C THR A 247 -13.99 -12.07 13.51
N GLU A 248 -14.08 -13.32 13.05
CA GLU A 248 -13.56 -14.46 13.77
C GLU A 248 -12.46 -15.13 12.96
N ILE A 249 -11.26 -15.18 13.53
CA ILE A 249 -10.12 -15.87 12.91
C ILE A 249 -10.45 -17.34 12.64
N GLY A 250 -10.13 -17.85 11.46
CA GLY A 250 -10.42 -19.24 11.10
C GLY A 250 -11.91 -19.55 10.96
N PHE A 251 -12.73 -18.55 10.60
CA PHE A 251 -14.18 -18.68 10.44
C PHE A 251 -14.59 -19.91 9.63
N GLY A 252 -15.59 -20.62 10.08
CA GLY A 252 -16.13 -21.80 9.44
C GLY A 252 -15.40 -23.11 9.79
N CYS A 253 -14.24 -23.08 10.43
CA CYS A 253 -13.53 -24.27 10.89
C CYS A 253 -13.92 -24.62 12.35
N PRO A 254 -14.79 -25.62 12.60
CA PRO A 254 -15.39 -25.81 13.93
C PRO A 254 -14.40 -26.01 15.05
N ALA A 255 -13.26 -26.65 14.79
CA ALA A 255 -12.26 -26.95 15.80
C ALA A 255 -11.31 -25.79 16.11
N LYS A 256 -11.13 -24.85 15.15
CA LYS A 256 -10.09 -23.80 15.20
C LYS A 256 -10.64 -22.37 15.15
N GLN A 257 -11.90 -22.16 14.79
CA GLN A 257 -12.54 -20.84 14.76
C GLN A 257 -12.38 -20.11 16.09
N GLY A 258 -11.98 -18.84 16.04
CA GLY A 258 -11.75 -18.00 17.23
C GLY A 258 -10.51 -18.35 18.05
N LYS A 259 -9.63 -19.23 17.57
CA LYS A 259 -8.46 -19.70 18.32
C LYS A 259 -7.15 -19.29 17.64
N ALA A 260 -6.11 -19.04 18.42
CA ALA A 260 -4.77 -18.74 17.94
C ALA A 260 -4.20 -19.87 17.05
N SER A 261 -4.61 -21.12 17.26
CA SER A 261 -4.21 -22.25 16.41
C SER A 261 -4.72 -22.19 14.97
N ALA A 262 -5.60 -21.24 14.62
CA ALA A 262 -5.97 -20.93 13.24
C ALA A 262 -5.04 -19.89 12.61
N HIS A 263 -4.19 -19.21 13.39
CA HIS A 263 -3.44 -18.04 12.90
C HIS A 263 -2.42 -18.41 11.82
N GLY A 264 -1.43 -19.23 12.15
CA GLY A 264 -0.22 -19.40 11.35
C GLY A 264 0.16 -20.85 11.03
N GLU A 265 -0.76 -21.78 11.16
CA GLU A 265 -0.55 -23.20 10.87
C GLU A 265 -1.62 -23.73 9.92
N PRO A 266 -1.30 -24.73 9.07
CA PRO A 266 -2.32 -25.46 8.31
C PRO A 266 -3.41 -25.98 9.23
N LEU A 267 -4.64 -25.99 8.76
CA LEU A 267 -5.78 -26.46 9.56
C LEU A 267 -5.67 -27.93 9.94
N GLY A 268 -5.08 -28.74 9.07
CA GLY A 268 -5.09 -30.19 9.09
C GLY A 268 -6.20 -30.76 8.21
N VAL A 269 -5.97 -31.91 7.57
CA VAL A 269 -6.86 -32.49 6.57
C VAL A 269 -8.29 -32.65 7.09
N GLU A 270 -8.44 -33.24 8.27
CA GLU A 270 -9.73 -33.45 8.93
C GLU A 270 -10.49 -32.13 9.16
N ASN A 271 -9.77 -31.06 9.51
CA ASN A 271 -10.35 -29.75 9.75
C ASN A 271 -10.74 -29.03 8.44
N VAL A 272 -10.01 -29.25 7.34
CA VAL A 272 -10.39 -28.75 6.02
C VAL A 272 -11.65 -29.46 5.51
N GLU A 273 -11.78 -30.77 5.74
CA GLU A 273 -13.01 -31.53 5.47
C GLU A 273 -14.20 -31.01 6.31
N ALA A 274 -13.96 -30.77 7.60
CA ALA A 274 -14.97 -30.21 8.50
C ALA A 274 -15.37 -28.79 8.08
N LEU A 275 -14.42 -27.97 7.62
CA LEU A 275 -14.68 -26.63 7.05
C LEU A 275 -15.63 -26.71 5.86
N ARG A 276 -15.37 -27.60 4.87
CA ARG A 276 -16.25 -27.80 3.72
C ARG A 276 -17.68 -28.18 4.13
N LYS A 277 -17.80 -29.13 5.05
CA LYS A 277 -19.10 -29.57 5.56
C LYS A 277 -19.84 -28.43 6.26
N ASN A 278 -19.15 -27.67 7.11
CA ASN A 278 -19.75 -26.58 7.87
C ASN A 278 -20.20 -25.42 6.96
N LEU A 279 -19.45 -25.15 5.87
CA LEU A 279 -19.79 -24.14 4.87
C LEU A 279 -20.78 -24.65 3.81
N ASN A 280 -21.26 -25.89 3.91
CA ASN A 280 -22.11 -26.56 2.90
C ASN A 280 -21.48 -26.48 1.48
N TRP A 281 -20.16 -26.66 1.39
CA TRP A 281 -19.44 -26.63 0.13
C TRP A 281 -19.81 -27.84 -0.73
N PRO A 282 -20.11 -27.66 -2.05
CA PRO A 282 -20.74 -28.71 -2.86
C PRO A 282 -19.80 -29.86 -3.28
N SER A 283 -18.52 -29.80 -2.91
CA SER A 283 -17.54 -30.84 -3.31
C SER A 283 -16.54 -31.14 -2.20
N GLU A 284 -16.11 -32.38 -2.12
CA GLU A 284 -14.98 -32.81 -1.26
C GLU A 284 -13.63 -32.70 -1.99
N GLU A 285 -13.63 -32.48 -3.32
CA GLU A 285 -12.43 -32.35 -4.14
C GLU A 285 -11.66 -31.08 -3.78
N PRO A 286 -10.33 -31.18 -3.49
CA PRO A 286 -9.51 -29.99 -3.25
C PRO A 286 -9.45 -29.07 -4.49
N PHE A 287 -9.45 -27.77 -4.26
CA PHE A 287 -9.44 -26.72 -5.31
C PHE A 287 -10.63 -26.79 -6.28
N PHE A 288 -11.68 -27.48 -5.92
CA PHE A 288 -12.93 -27.40 -6.67
C PHE A 288 -13.59 -26.04 -6.43
N VAL A 289 -14.01 -25.39 -7.52
CA VAL A 289 -14.84 -24.18 -7.50
C VAL A 289 -16.01 -24.41 -8.47
N PRO A 290 -17.27 -24.20 -8.05
CA PRO A 290 -18.42 -24.30 -8.93
C PRO A 290 -18.30 -23.36 -10.15
N GLU A 291 -18.75 -23.80 -11.31
CA GLU A 291 -18.74 -23.00 -12.54
C GLU A 291 -19.52 -21.69 -12.39
N GLU A 292 -20.61 -21.71 -11.66
CA GLU A 292 -21.43 -20.53 -11.35
C GLU A 292 -20.66 -19.46 -10.57
N VAL A 293 -19.69 -19.85 -9.75
CA VAL A 293 -18.82 -18.89 -9.03
C VAL A 293 -17.86 -18.21 -10.00
N TYR A 294 -17.20 -18.96 -10.88
CA TYR A 294 -16.35 -18.36 -11.92
C TYR A 294 -17.15 -17.42 -12.83
N LYS A 295 -18.37 -17.82 -13.19
CA LYS A 295 -19.27 -16.97 -13.97
C LYS A 295 -19.60 -15.67 -13.26
N ASN A 296 -19.92 -15.73 -11.96
CA ASN A 296 -20.20 -14.53 -11.16
C ASN A 296 -19.00 -13.56 -11.14
N TYR A 297 -17.80 -14.05 -10.87
CA TYR A 297 -16.60 -13.22 -10.88
C TYR A 297 -16.28 -12.65 -12.27
N SER A 298 -16.50 -13.42 -13.35
CA SER A 298 -16.33 -12.94 -14.72
C SER A 298 -17.30 -11.82 -15.07
N GLU A 299 -18.59 -11.98 -14.73
CA GLU A 299 -19.62 -10.96 -14.96
C GLU A 299 -19.30 -9.65 -14.20
N ILE A 300 -18.81 -9.75 -12.96
CA ILE A 300 -18.35 -8.59 -12.20
C ILE A 300 -17.11 -7.96 -12.87
N ALA A 301 -16.14 -8.75 -13.30
CA ALA A 301 -14.95 -8.24 -13.96
C ALA A 301 -15.27 -7.52 -15.28
N GLU A 302 -16.25 -8.00 -16.05
CA GLU A 302 -16.75 -7.34 -17.25
C GLU A 302 -17.37 -5.96 -16.93
N GLN A 303 -18.19 -5.86 -15.87
CA GLN A 303 -18.76 -4.59 -15.41
C GLN A 303 -17.64 -3.61 -14.96
N LYS A 304 -16.60 -4.10 -14.29
CA LYS A 304 -15.45 -3.27 -13.90
C LYS A 304 -14.65 -2.78 -15.11
N ALA A 305 -14.52 -3.59 -16.16
CA ALA A 305 -13.88 -3.17 -17.41
C ALA A 305 -14.65 -2.05 -18.12
N GLU A 306 -16.00 -2.02 -18.00
CA GLU A 306 -16.82 -0.92 -18.53
C GLU A 306 -16.52 0.42 -17.84
N VAL A 307 -16.18 0.40 -16.55
CA VAL A 307 -15.77 1.62 -15.81
C VAL A 307 -14.49 2.22 -16.40
N GLU A 308 -13.49 1.37 -16.68
CA GLU A 308 -12.28 1.83 -17.37
C GLU A 308 -12.58 2.32 -18.79
N ALA A 309 -13.42 1.62 -19.54
CA ALA A 309 -13.80 2.05 -20.89
C ALA A 309 -14.47 3.45 -20.89
N ALA A 310 -15.35 3.71 -19.93
CA ALA A 310 -15.97 5.03 -19.75
C ALA A 310 -14.92 6.10 -19.37
N TRP A 311 -13.99 5.76 -18.46
CA TRP A 311 -12.88 6.65 -18.12
C TRP A 311 -12.00 6.97 -19.34
N ASN A 312 -11.67 5.99 -20.17
CA ASN A 312 -10.88 6.20 -21.40
C ASN A 312 -11.55 7.17 -22.37
N VAL A 313 -12.88 7.09 -22.51
CA VAL A 313 -13.65 8.04 -23.35
C VAL A 313 -13.57 9.45 -22.75
N MET A 314 -13.77 9.58 -21.47
CA MET A 314 -13.68 10.88 -20.75
C MET A 314 -12.26 11.45 -20.84
N PHE A 315 -11.21 10.62 -20.64
CA PHE A 315 -9.82 11.05 -20.71
C PHE A 315 -9.42 11.50 -22.12
N ALA A 316 -9.92 10.83 -23.18
CA ALA A 316 -9.69 11.27 -24.55
C ALA A 316 -10.31 12.66 -24.83
N ALA A 317 -11.54 12.90 -24.35
CA ALA A 317 -12.19 14.21 -24.46
C ALA A 317 -11.45 15.29 -23.66
N TYR A 318 -10.95 14.95 -22.46
CA TYR A 318 -10.11 15.83 -21.67
C TYR A 318 -8.81 16.22 -22.40
N CYS A 319 -8.13 15.28 -23.03
CA CYS A 319 -6.91 15.55 -23.81
C CYS A 319 -7.18 16.43 -25.04
N GLU A 320 -8.34 16.27 -25.69
CA GLU A 320 -8.74 17.11 -26.80
C GLU A 320 -9.04 18.57 -26.35
N GLU A 321 -9.70 18.74 -25.20
CA GLU A 321 -10.06 20.08 -24.67
C GLU A 321 -8.85 20.78 -24.02
N TYR A 322 -7.94 20.02 -23.38
CA TYR A 322 -6.77 20.53 -22.63
C TYR A 322 -5.46 19.89 -23.10
N PRO A 323 -4.97 20.17 -24.34
CA PRO A 323 -3.76 19.51 -24.87
C PRO A 323 -2.49 19.80 -24.07
N GLU A 324 -2.44 20.95 -23.35
CA GLU A 324 -1.32 21.24 -22.44
C GLU A 324 -1.31 20.31 -21.20
N MET A 325 -2.51 19.86 -20.76
CA MET A 325 -2.62 18.92 -19.66
C MET A 325 -2.28 17.50 -20.09
N GLU A 326 -2.58 17.10 -21.33
CA GLU A 326 -2.08 15.85 -21.91
C GLU A 326 -0.56 15.84 -21.94
N ALA A 327 0.06 16.93 -22.41
CA ALA A 327 1.51 17.06 -22.42
C ALA A 327 2.10 16.97 -21.01
N LEU A 328 1.43 17.58 -20.01
CA LEU A 328 1.85 17.52 -18.62
C LEU A 328 1.67 16.09 -18.05
N TRP A 329 0.55 15.40 -18.32
CA TRP A 329 0.31 14.03 -17.96
C TRP A 329 1.42 13.10 -18.45
N ASN A 330 1.77 13.25 -19.73
CA ASN A 330 2.88 12.49 -20.33
C ASN A 330 4.23 12.77 -19.65
N ARG A 331 4.47 14.02 -19.20
CA ARG A 331 5.68 14.35 -18.43
C ARG A 331 5.68 13.69 -17.05
N TYR A 332 4.52 13.57 -16.39
CA TYR A 332 4.40 12.91 -15.08
C TYR A 332 4.63 11.40 -15.18
N HIS A 333 4.06 10.74 -16.18
CA HIS A 333 4.08 9.28 -16.27
C HIS A 333 5.26 8.73 -17.10
N ASN A 334 5.70 9.44 -18.13
CA ASN A 334 6.62 8.91 -19.15
C ASN A 334 7.99 9.59 -19.18
N ALA A 335 8.20 10.74 -18.52
CA ALA A 335 9.47 11.45 -18.60
C ALA A 335 10.61 10.72 -17.90
N LYS A 336 11.74 10.61 -18.57
CA LYS A 336 13.01 10.10 -18.04
C LYS A 336 13.86 11.26 -17.56
N ALA A 337 14.00 11.40 -16.24
CA ALA A 337 14.76 12.50 -15.60
C ALA A 337 16.19 12.64 -16.16
N GLY A 338 16.88 11.51 -16.36
CA GLY A 338 18.26 11.51 -16.85
C GLY A 338 18.42 12.06 -18.28
N GLU A 339 17.41 11.91 -19.14
CA GLU A 339 17.47 12.44 -20.50
C GLU A 339 17.32 13.97 -20.52
N ALA A 340 16.48 14.53 -19.64
CA ALA A 340 16.27 15.97 -19.56
C ALA A 340 17.50 16.73 -19.03
N LEU A 341 18.34 16.10 -18.21
CA LEU A 341 19.49 16.72 -17.54
C LEU A 341 20.84 16.36 -18.16
N LYS A 342 20.88 15.37 -19.04
CA LYS A 342 22.12 14.79 -19.56
C LYS A 342 23.07 15.81 -20.20
N ASP A 343 22.53 16.72 -21.00
CA ASP A 343 23.29 17.72 -21.77
C ASP A 343 23.03 19.15 -21.27
N ASP A 344 22.46 19.32 -20.08
CA ASP A 344 22.14 20.62 -19.50
C ASP A 344 23.39 21.27 -18.88
N ALA A 345 23.92 22.28 -19.57
CA ALA A 345 25.13 22.97 -19.14
C ALA A 345 24.98 23.70 -17.78
N GLY A 346 23.76 24.11 -17.42
CA GLY A 346 23.48 24.77 -16.13
C GLY A 346 23.51 23.78 -14.98
N PHE A 347 22.96 22.59 -15.19
CA PHE A 347 23.00 21.50 -14.21
C PHE A 347 24.42 21.03 -13.95
N TRP A 348 25.26 20.90 -14.97
CA TRP A 348 26.65 20.43 -14.91
C TRP A 348 27.67 21.56 -14.70
N ALA A 349 27.23 22.78 -14.41
CA ALA A 349 28.14 23.90 -14.17
C ALA A 349 29.05 23.67 -12.97
N LYS A 350 30.37 23.91 -13.18
CA LYS A 350 31.36 23.78 -12.10
C LYS A 350 31.09 24.79 -10.98
N GLN A 351 31.31 24.32 -9.76
CA GLN A 351 31.34 25.18 -8.58
C GLN A 351 32.66 25.97 -8.52
N GLU A 352 32.57 27.28 -8.30
CA GLU A 352 33.73 28.15 -8.15
C GLU A 352 34.27 28.22 -6.70
N LYS A 353 33.42 27.93 -5.72
CA LYS A 353 33.74 28.00 -4.31
C LYS A 353 33.43 26.69 -3.59
N PRO A 354 34.26 26.31 -2.58
CA PRO A 354 33.93 25.18 -1.73
C PRO A 354 32.57 25.38 -1.03
N GLU A 355 31.75 24.36 -1.04
CA GLU A 355 30.43 24.35 -0.43
C GLU A 355 30.16 22.97 0.17
N ALA A 356 29.36 22.92 1.26
CA ALA A 356 28.95 21.65 1.85
C ALA A 356 28.11 20.85 0.85
N SER A 357 28.35 19.55 0.71
CA SER A 357 27.62 18.67 -0.23
C SER A 357 26.10 18.71 -0.05
N ARG A 358 25.59 18.85 1.18
CA ARG A 358 24.16 19.06 1.44
C ARG A 358 23.60 20.33 0.80
N ALA A 359 24.37 21.42 0.77
CA ALA A 359 23.94 22.65 0.14
C ALA A 359 23.94 22.54 -1.39
N ILE A 360 24.92 21.83 -1.95
CA ILE A 360 24.97 21.46 -3.38
C ILE A 360 23.75 20.62 -3.74
N SER A 361 23.45 19.56 -2.95
CA SER A 361 22.28 18.72 -3.13
C SER A 361 20.98 19.55 -3.13
N GLY A 362 20.83 20.47 -2.16
CA GLY A 362 19.66 21.35 -2.09
C GLY A 362 19.50 22.28 -3.30
N ARG A 363 20.61 22.77 -3.85
CA ARG A 363 20.60 23.55 -5.08
C ARG A 363 20.21 22.70 -6.28
N LEU A 364 20.70 21.47 -6.37
CA LEU A 364 20.35 20.52 -7.43
C LEU A 364 18.88 20.08 -7.33
N ILE A 365 18.34 19.83 -6.14
CA ILE A 365 16.91 19.58 -5.94
C ILE A 365 16.08 20.75 -6.49
N ASN A 366 16.49 22.00 -6.19
CA ASN A 366 15.81 23.17 -6.69
C ASN A 366 15.97 23.39 -8.21
N TYR A 367 17.03 22.91 -8.81
CA TYR A 367 17.17 22.87 -10.28
C TYR A 367 16.26 21.80 -10.90
N ILE A 368 16.30 20.59 -10.33
CA ILE A 368 15.56 19.44 -10.82
C ILE A 368 14.04 19.67 -10.74
N LYS A 369 13.54 20.33 -9.68
CA LYS A 369 12.10 20.61 -9.53
C LYS A 369 11.49 21.41 -10.69
N ASP A 370 12.29 22.24 -11.36
CA ASP A 370 11.85 23.04 -12.48
C ASP A 370 11.83 22.23 -13.80
N VAL A 371 12.66 21.21 -13.88
CA VAL A 371 12.73 20.28 -15.00
C VAL A 371 11.70 19.14 -14.85
N LEU A 372 11.53 18.64 -13.62
CA LEU A 372 10.63 17.55 -13.27
C LEU A 372 9.46 18.07 -12.43
N PRO A 373 8.33 18.41 -13.04
CA PRO A 373 7.18 18.96 -12.32
C PRO A 373 6.57 17.95 -11.34
N ASN A 374 6.81 16.65 -11.52
CA ASN A 374 6.37 15.57 -10.67
C ASN A 374 7.35 15.21 -9.53
N LEU A 375 8.38 16.04 -9.27
CA LEU A 375 9.23 15.87 -8.09
C LEU A 375 8.45 16.23 -6.83
N PHE A 376 8.35 15.29 -5.87
CA PHE A 376 7.49 15.37 -4.70
C PHE A 376 8.24 14.78 -3.50
N GLY A 377 8.52 15.54 -2.46
CA GLY A 377 9.33 14.99 -1.38
C GLY A 377 9.64 15.97 -0.26
N GLY A 378 10.34 15.48 0.76
CA GLY A 378 10.68 16.27 1.94
C GLY A 378 11.43 15.51 3.00
N SER A 379 11.38 15.99 4.23
CA SER A 379 12.16 15.46 5.35
C SER A 379 11.30 15.12 6.57
N ALA A 380 11.86 14.25 7.43
CA ALA A 380 11.36 14.01 8.78
C ALA A 380 11.80 15.15 9.70
N ASP A 381 11.12 16.30 9.60
CA ASP A 381 11.34 17.53 10.40
C ASP A 381 12.74 18.16 10.30
N LEU A 382 13.53 17.80 9.29
CA LEU A 382 14.92 18.23 9.15
C LEU A 382 15.22 19.01 7.86
N ALA A 383 14.20 19.44 7.12
CA ALA A 383 14.38 20.09 5.82
C ALA A 383 15.31 21.31 5.82
N PRO A 384 15.29 22.23 6.82
CA PRO A 384 16.22 23.35 6.88
C PRO A 384 17.69 22.92 7.02
N SER A 385 17.96 21.84 7.78
CA SER A 385 19.31 21.30 7.98
C SER A 385 19.76 20.45 6.80
N ASN A 386 18.88 19.63 6.25
CA ASN A 386 19.15 18.75 5.11
C ASN A 386 19.21 19.52 3.78
N LYS A 387 18.68 20.77 3.74
CA LYS A 387 18.56 21.59 2.53
C LYS A 387 17.67 20.95 1.46
N THR A 388 16.56 20.34 1.88
CA THR A 388 15.69 19.56 1.00
C THR A 388 14.39 20.27 0.60
N ASN A 389 14.17 21.51 1.02
CA ASN A 389 13.01 22.29 0.58
C ASN A 389 13.13 22.71 -0.90
N MET A 390 12.07 22.50 -1.63
CA MET A 390 11.84 23.04 -2.97
C MET A 390 11.24 24.45 -2.85
N LYS A 391 12.02 25.48 -3.18
CA LYS A 391 11.57 26.87 -3.12
C LYS A 391 10.43 27.11 -4.10
N ASP A 392 9.44 27.87 -3.67
CA ASP A 392 8.29 28.27 -4.48
C ASP A 392 7.45 27.11 -5.02
N ALA A 393 7.55 25.92 -4.38
CA ALA A 393 6.83 24.71 -4.78
C ALA A 393 5.62 24.38 -3.88
N GLY A 394 5.30 25.24 -2.91
CA GLY A 394 4.21 25.02 -1.96
C GLY A 394 4.46 23.86 -1.00
N ASP A 395 3.72 23.83 0.09
CA ASP A 395 3.73 22.76 1.08
C ASP A 395 2.48 21.91 0.92
N PHE A 396 2.64 20.61 0.71
CA PHE A 396 1.51 19.70 0.62
C PHE A 396 0.78 19.62 1.96
N SER A 397 -0.46 20.06 1.97
CA SER A 397 -1.31 20.11 3.17
C SER A 397 -2.76 19.77 2.84
N LYS A 398 -3.64 19.81 3.85
CA LYS A 398 -5.08 19.67 3.63
C LYS A 398 -5.63 20.82 2.77
N GLU A 399 -5.08 22.01 2.94
CA GLU A 399 -5.50 23.26 2.27
C GLU A 399 -4.84 23.47 0.90
N ASP A 400 -3.65 22.89 0.69
CA ASP A 400 -2.90 22.98 -0.57
C ASP A 400 -2.40 21.61 -1.03
N ARG A 401 -3.21 20.94 -1.84
CA ARG A 401 -2.87 19.64 -2.44
C ARG A 401 -1.86 19.76 -3.58
N ALA A 402 -1.72 20.94 -4.18
CA ALA A 402 -0.78 21.19 -5.26
C ALA A 402 0.66 21.41 -4.75
N GLY A 403 0.85 21.70 -3.47
CA GLY A 403 2.16 21.80 -2.84
C GLY A 403 3.00 20.53 -3.03
N ARG A 404 4.32 20.70 -3.22
CA ARG A 404 5.23 19.57 -3.52
C ARG A 404 6.21 19.26 -2.39
N ASN A 405 6.34 20.14 -1.38
CA ASN A 405 7.14 19.88 -0.19
C ASN A 405 6.32 19.02 0.79
N LEU A 406 6.88 17.89 1.21
CA LEU A 406 6.28 16.99 2.19
C LEU A 406 6.88 17.24 3.58
N HIS A 407 6.01 17.35 4.57
CA HIS A 407 6.39 17.49 5.97
C HIS A 407 5.98 16.24 6.75
N PHE A 408 6.91 15.30 6.91
CA PHE A 408 6.59 14.02 7.57
C PHE A 408 6.55 14.15 9.11
N GLY A 409 7.11 15.24 9.68
CA GLY A 409 7.39 15.32 11.11
C GLY A 409 8.45 14.30 11.52
N VAL A 410 8.66 14.10 12.82
CA VAL A 410 9.63 13.11 13.34
C VAL A 410 9.04 11.70 13.21
N ARG A 411 9.04 11.15 11.98
CA ARG A 411 8.41 9.87 11.62
C ARG A 411 9.20 9.18 10.50
N GLU A 412 10.45 8.84 10.73
CA GLU A 412 11.36 8.31 9.71
C GLU A 412 10.89 6.99 9.12
N LEU A 413 10.31 6.12 9.94
CA LEU A 413 9.84 4.80 9.50
C LEU A 413 8.62 4.93 8.57
N ALA A 414 7.62 5.72 8.97
CA ALA A 414 6.47 5.99 8.13
C ALA A 414 6.86 6.81 6.89
N MET A 415 7.76 7.80 7.01
CA MET A 415 8.27 8.57 5.87
C MET A 415 8.79 7.65 4.76
N ALA A 416 9.59 6.65 5.11
CA ALA A 416 10.13 5.70 4.14
C ALA A 416 9.05 4.80 3.52
N ALA A 417 8.06 4.36 4.31
CA ALA A 417 6.93 3.60 3.80
C ALA A 417 6.01 4.44 2.90
N ILE A 418 5.70 5.66 3.31
CA ILE A 418 4.92 6.64 2.53
C ILE A 418 5.62 6.92 1.21
N GLY A 419 6.94 7.16 1.23
CA GLY A 419 7.74 7.33 0.02
C GLY A 419 7.63 6.13 -0.94
N ASN A 420 7.67 4.91 -0.41
CA ASN A 420 7.41 3.70 -1.21
C ASN A 420 6.01 3.72 -1.82
N GLY A 421 4.98 4.07 -1.03
CA GLY A 421 3.60 4.14 -1.48
C GLY A 421 3.41 5.16 -2.61
N ILE A 422 3.99 6.35 -2.49
CA ILE A 422 3.95 7.38 -3.54
C ILE A 422 4.58 6.85 -4.84
N MET A 423 5.72 6.19 -4.75
CA MET A 423 6.39 5.64 -5.93
C MET A 423 5.64 4.46 -6.57
N LEU A 424 5.01 3.59 -5.75
CA LEU A 424 4.18 2.47 -6.21
C LEU A 424 2.90 2.93 -6.90
N HIS A 425 2.34 4.06 -6.44
CA HIS A 425 1.16 4.66 -7.07
C HIS A 425 1.44 5.05 -8.54
N GLY A 426 2.61 5.59 -8.81
CA GLY A 426 2.99 6.11 -10.13
C GLY A 426 2.69 7.61 -10.31
N GLY A 427 3.15 8.18 -11.44
CA GLY A 427 2.98 9.59 -11.77
C GLY A 427 3.97 10.53 -11.06
N LEU A 428 4.45 10.19 -9.88
CA LEU A 428 5.32 11.03 -9.06
C LEU A 428 6.74 10.46 -8.94
N ARG A 429 7.69 11.31 -8.59
CA ARG A 429 9.06 10.96 -8.24
C ARG A 429 9.35 11.45 -6.83
N ALA A 430 9.43 10.52 -5.89
CA ALA A 430 9.60 10.88 -4.49
C ALA A 430 11.07 10.89 -4.06
N TYR A 431 11.38 11.82 -3.16
CA TYR A 431 12.56 11.74 -2.30
C TYR A 431 12.15 11.93 -0.84
N VAL A 432 12.90 11.28 0.06
CA VAL A 432 12.71 11.37 1.50
C VAL A 432 14.05 11.63 2.17
N SER A 433 14.06 12.36 3.28
CA SER A 433 15.31 12.82 3.87
C SER A 433 15.30 12.83 5.39
N THR A 434 16.44 12.47 5.96
CA THR A 434 16.77 12.62 7.38
C THR A 434 18.29 12.69 7.58
N PHE A 435 18.79 12.80 8.81
CA PHE A 435 20.20 12.61 9.09
C PHE A 435 20.61 11.15 8.88
N PHE A 436 21.85 10.94 8.49
CA PHE A 436 22.29 9.61 8.09
C PHE A 436 22.22 8.56 9.21
N VAL A 437 22.50 8.96 10.46
CA VAL A 437 22.34 8.06 11.62
C VAL A 437 20.90 7.54 11.73
N PHE A 438 19.89 8.36 11.40
CA PHE A 438 18.48 7.99 11.45
C PHE A 438 18.03 7.13 10.26
N SER A 439 18.96 6.78 9.33
CA SER A 439 18.71 5.69 8.38
C SER A 439 18.37 4.38 9.09
N ASP A 440 18.79 4.19 10.33
CA ASP A 440 18.42 3.03 11.15
C ASP A 440 16.91 2.94 11.40
N TYR A 441 16.22 4.06 11.53
CA TYR A 441 14.75 4.10 11.60
C TYR A 441 14.11 3.81 10.22
N CYS A 442 14.69 4.28 9.12
CA CYS A 442 14.18 4.05 7.76
C CYS A 442 14.44 2.63 7.23
N LYS A 443 15.45 1.94 7.76
CA LYS A 443 16.06 0.74 7.18
C LYS A 443 15.11 -0.38 6.81
N PRO A 444 14.09 -0.74 7.61
CA PRO A 444 13.13 -1.76 7.22
C PRO A 444 12.39 -1.43 5.93
N MET A 445 12.00 -0.16 5.76
CA MET A 445 11.26 0.29 4.59
C MET A 445 12.18 0.53 3.39
N ALA A 446 13.43 0.96 3.60
CA ALA A 446 14.46 1.03 2.57
C ALA A 446 14.77 -0.35 1.98
N ARG A 447 14.76 -1.39 2.84
CA ARG A 447 14.87 -2.77 2.37
C ARG A 447 13.68 -3.18 1.49
N LEU A 448 12.47 -2.76 1.82
CA LEU A 448 11.31 -3.01 0.97
C LEU A 448 11.38 -2.24 -0.35
N SER A 449 11.90 -1.00 -0.38
CA SER A 449 12.17 -0.27 -1.63
C SER A 449 13.06 -1.08 -2.55
N ALA A 450 14.16 -1.61 -2.01
CA ALA A 450 15.12 -2.41 -2.76
C ALA A 450 14.52 -3.74 -3.25
N LEU A 451 13.72 -4.40 -2.41
CA LEU A 451 13.05 -5.66 -2.72
C LEU A 451 12.02 -5.50 -3.85
N MET A 452 11.24 -4.42 -3.80
CA MET A 452 10.23 -4.09 -4.82
C MET A 452 10.83 -3.46 -6.09
N GLY A 453 12.11 -3.11 -6.10
CA GLY A 453 12.72 -2.35 -7.20
C GLY A 453 12.17 -0.92 -7.34
N VAL A 454 11.65 -0.35 -6.26
CA VAL A 454 11.07 1.00 -6.25
C VAL A 454 12.19 2.05 -6.23
N PRO A 455 12.25 2.98 -7.18
CA PRO A 455 13.34 3.97 -7.28
C PRO A 455 13.11 5.19 -6.36
N LEU A 456 12.84 4.94 -5.06
CA LEU A 456 12.74 5.98 -4.05
C LEU A 456 14.14 6.54 -3.74
N THR A 457 14.29 7.86 -3.75
CA THR A 457 15.54 8.53 -3.42
C THR A 457 15.59 8.88 -1.95
N TYR A 458 16.58 8.34 -1.23
CA TYR A 458 16.88 8.69 0.15
C TYR A 458 17.99 9.72 0.18
N VAL A 459 17.75 10.90 0.75
CA VAL A 459 18.73 11.96 0.91
C VAL A 459 19.17 11.99 2.37
N PHE A 460 20.32 11.41 2.64
CA PHE A 460 20.91 11.36 3.99
C PHE A 460 22.04 12.38 4.13
N THR A 461 21.95 13.23 5.13
CA THR A 461 22.97 14.24 5.44
C THR A 461 23.63 13.99 6.78
N HIS A 462 24.61 14.78 7.18
CA HIS A 462 25.34 14.59 8.45
C HIS A 462 25.93 13.17 8.52
N ASP A 463 26.75 12.83 7.53
CA ASP A 463 27.12 11.47 7.15
C ASP A 463 28.46 10.98 7.71
N SER A 464 28.98 11.64 8.75
CA SER A 464 30.25 11.24 9.37
C SER A 464 30.40 11.76 10.79
N ILE A 465 31.44 11.28 11.47
CA ILE A 465 31.89 11.82 12.77
C ILE A 465 32.26 13.32 12.73
N GLY A 466 32.40 13.89 11.53
CA GLY A 466 32.60 15.32 11.33
C GLY A 466 31.39 16.18 11.67
N VAL A 467 30.25 15.60 12.06
CA VAL A 467 29.12 16.30 12.69
C VAL A 467 29.55 17.02 13.96
N GLY A 468 30.44 16.38 14.74
CA GLY A 468 31.15 17.02 15.85
C GLY A 468 30.31 17.29 17.09
N GLU A 469 29.81 18.51 17.24
CA GLU A 469 29.14 18.97 18.45
C GLU A 469 27.83 18.25 18.81
N ASP A 470 27.17 17.61 17.84
CA ASP A 470 25.96 16.82 18.10
C ASP A 470 26.28 15.49 18.83
N GLY A 471 27.53 15.05 18.75
CA GLY A 471 28.06 13.92 19.50
C GLY A 471 27.66 12.55 18.96
N PRO A 472 28.04 11.47 19.71
CA PRO A 472 27.96 10.09 19.23
C PRO A 472 26.56 9.60 18.81
N THR A 473 25.49 10.19 19.35
CA THR A 473 24.11 9.82 19.00
C THR A 473 23.72 10.26 17.59
N HIS A 474 24.48 11.19 16.98
CA HIS A 474 24.23 11.75 15.65
C HIS A 474 25.37 11.46 14.67
N GLU A 475 26.43 10.82 15.11
CA GLU A 475 27.62 10.49 14.33
C GLU A 475 27.53 9.06 13.76
N PRO A 476 27.19 8.89 12.46
CA PRO A 476 27.06 7.57 11.86
C PRO A 476 28.42 6.88 11.71
N ILE A 477 28.48 5.59 12.04
CA ILE A 477 29.66 4.72 11.89
C ILE A 477 29.34 3.54 11.00
N GLU A 478 28.41 2.68 11.42
CA GLU A 478 28.07 1.42 10.75
C GLU A 478 27.02 1.55 9.64
N GLN A 479 26.29 2.65 9.58
CA GLN A 479 25.14 2.83 8.66
C GLN A 479 25.56 2.66 7.19
N MET A 480 26.74 3.18 6.80
CA MET A 480 27.25 3.06 5.44
C MET A 480 27.45 1.59 5.04
N ALA A 481 28.10 0.82 5.90
CA ALA A 481 28.34 -0.60 5.68
C ALA A 481 27.01 -1.39 5.64
N ALA A 482 26.08 -1.04 6.55
CA ALA A 482 24.78 -1.67 6.65
C ALA A 482 23.92 -1.46 5.38
N LEU A 483 23.88 -0.23 4.83
CA LEU A 483 23.14 0.05 3.60
C LEU A 483 23.82 -0.58 2.37
N ARG A 484 25.15 -0.59 2.30
CA ARG A 484 25.91 -1.23 1.20
C ARG A 484 25.75 -2.75 1.18
N ALA A 485 25.46 -3.37 2.34
CA ALA A 485 25.18 -4.82 2.44
C ALA A 485 23.77 -5.19 1.95
N MET A 486 22.89 -4.23 1.74
CA MET A 486 21.50 -4.47 1.31
C MET A 486 21.47 -4.73 -0.21
N PRO A 487 20.99 -5.91 -0.67
CA PRO A 487 20.88 -6.19 -2.10
C PRO A 487 19.97 -5.18 -2.79
N ASN A 488 20.34 -4.78 -4.02
CA ASN A 488 19.59 -3.84 -4.86
C ASN A 488 19.39 -2.44 -4.26
N PHE A 489 20.17 -2.07 -3.23
CA PHE A 489 20.19 -0.73 -2.66
C PHE A 489 21.45 0.01 -3.10
N HIS A 490 21.31 1.04 -3.93
CA HIS A 490 22.45 1.80 -4.48
C HIS A 490 22.82 2.95 -3.55
N VAL A 491 24.07 2.96 -3.08
CA VAL A 491 24.59 3.96 -2.15
C VAL A 491 25.63 4.83 -2.85
N PHE A 492 25.33 6.13 -2.98
CA PHE A 492 26.23 7.15 -3.50
C PHE A 492 26.68 8.08 -2.36
N ARG A 493 27.97 8.35 -2.27
CA ARG A 493 28.53 9.33 -1.34
C ARG A 493 29.43 10.27 -2.14
N PRO A 494 28.86 11.38 -2.68
CA PRO A 494 29.64 12.38 -3.42
C PRO A 494 30.72 13.03 -2.56
N CYS A 495 31.90 13.27 -3.13
CA CYS A 495 33.00 13.96 -2.44
C CYS A 495 33.22 15.39 -2.96
N ASP A 496 32.56 15.76 -4.04
CA ASP A 496 32.60 17.06 -4.68
C ASP A 496 31.26 17.43 -5.34
N ALA A 497 31.20 18.56 -6.00
CA ALA A 497 30.03 19.01 -6.75
C ALA A 497 29.86 18.30 -8.07
#